data_5c70151d6628ada3819d874504290729
#
_entry.id   5c70151d6628ada3819d874504290729
#
_cell.length_a   1.000
_cell.length_b   1.000
_cell.length_c   1.000
_cell.angle_alpha   90.00
_cell.angle_beta   90.00
_cell.angle_gamma   90.00
#
_symmetry.space_group_name_H-M   'P 1'
#
loop_
_entity.id
_entity.type
_entity.pdbx_description
1 polymer ?
#
loop_
_entity_poly.entity_id
_entity_poly.type
_entity_poly.pdbx_seq_one_letter_code
_entity_poly.pdbx_strand_id
1 'polypeptide(L)'
;GSSNAVNRFRQAFTGITVGMSLNYQKVSGSIDGGYAFESNYINGKTMDDRYPFTHINLQYAPNQRNSISLWFQYAAFSPDATMKNPNIIRQSELMYISGNPDLKCSRNTSANISYTWLPSNKWQLSAYATMFLISNRQIAVYTPDGPDGMMLKKYQNDGDYNHGQIGANLTGKFIDGRLSISVSPRMLLYKTTGSNSISYYPFSASLNVNYYLGRFFFNGYYDTGSSYVDGENAFLRKMPMSYSVSAGWSSRGWNIQLSVVNPFQSSWKLSEDTLTTRWYDNKMTQFGSDYHRRISLTVTYTFNYGKKVSQTGELSGEKNISTSILK
;
A
#
# COMPACT_ATOMS: atom_id res chain seq x y z
N GLY A 1 -18.88 -31.92 18.55
CA GLY A 1 -17.67 -31.91 19.33
C GLY A 1 -16.68 -30.97 18.70
N SER A 2 -16.36 -29.84 19.35
CA SER A 2 -15.30 -28.94 18.92
C SER A 2 -13.95 -29.57 19.24
N SER A 3 -13.23 -30.11 18.25
CA SER A 3 -11.85 -30.49 18.42
C SER A 3 -11.01 -29.20 18.50
N ASN A 4 -10.51 -28.87 19.68
CA ASN A 4 -9.47 -27.83 19.84
C ASN A 4 -8.17 -28.34 19.21
N ALA A 5 -8.02 -28.16 17.92
CA ALA A 5 -6.75 -28.42 17.23
C ALA A 5 -5.78 -27.32 17.63
N VAL A 6 -4.84 -27.64 18.52
CA VAL A 6 -3.74 -26.71 18.87
C VAL A 6 -2.75 -26.71 17.72
N ASN A 7 -2.75 -25.63 16.94
CA ASN A 7 -1.74 -25.42 15.90
C ASN A 7 -0.44 -24.95 16.54
N ARG A 8 0.64 -25.71 16.33
CA ARG A 8 2.00 -25.32 16.73
C ARG A 8 2.71 -24.74 15.51
N PHE A 9 3.04 -23.46 15.60
CA PHE A 9 3.80 -22.74 14.58
C PHE A 9 5.10 -22.20 15.17
N ARG A 10 6.21 -22.37 14.44
CA ARG A 10 7.49 -21.74 14.73
C ARG A 10 8.09 -21.27 13.40
N GLN A 11 8.66 -20.08 13.40
CA GLN A 11 9.38 -19.51 12.27
C GLN A 11 10.77 -19.06 12.73
N ALA A 12 11.78 -19.42 11.96
CA ALA A 12 13.14 -18.94 12.11
C ALA A 12 13.61 -18.31 10.80
N PHE A 13 14.22 -17.16 10.89
CA PHE A 13 14.78 -16.44 9.75
C PHE A 13 16.25 -16.14 10.05
N THR A 14 17.12 -16.43 9.07
CA THR A 14 18.55 -16.11 9.12
C THR A 14 18.97 -15.63 7.75
N GLY A 15 19.84 -14.64 7.68
CA GLY A 15 20.32 -14.12 6.39
C GLY A 15 21.76 -13.62 6.49
N ILE A 16 22.44 -13.63 5.35
CA ILE A 16 23.76 -13.01 5.16
C ILE A 16 23.56 -11.89 4.16
N THR A 17 23.98 -10.67 4.51
CA THR A 17 23.86 -9.49 3.68
C THR A 17 25.23 -8.86 3.48
N VAL A 18 25.52 -8.47 2.26
CA VAL A 18 26.68 -7.64 1.91
C VAL A 18 26.14 -6.39 1.18
N GLY A 19 26.62 -5.24 1.58
CA GLY A 19 26.18 -3.98 1.01
C GLY A 19 27.32 -2.98 0.82
N MET A 20 27.12 -2.09 -0.12
CA MET A 20 28.00 -0.97 -0.42
C MET A 20 27.19 0.30 -0.63
N SER A 21 27.69 1.42 -0.16
CA SER A 21 27.12 2.74 -0.42
C SER A 21 28.13 3.63 -1.12
N LEU A 22 27.61 4.48 -2.02
CA LEU A 22 28.37 5.47 -2.76
C LEU A 22 27.76 6.86 -2.50
N ASN A 23 28.64 7.81 -2.23
CA ASN A 23 28.26 9.22 -2.21
C ASN A 23 29.37 10.02 -2.90
N TYR A 24 29.15 10.39 -4.14
CA TYR A 24 30.12 11.08 -4.96
C TYR A 24 29.45 12.18 -5.78
N GLN A 25 29.80 13.42 -5.46
CA GLN A 25 29.30 14.63 -6.15
C GLN A 25 27.76 14.66 -6.27
N LYS A 26 27.27 14.38 -7.47
CA LYS A 26 25.86 14.44 -7.86
C LYS A 26 25.16 13.09 -7.80
N VAL A 27 25.89 12.03 -7.47
CA VAL A 27 25.41 10.65 -7.41
C VAL A 27 25.53 10.15 -5.98
N SER A 28 24.43 9.63 -5.46
CA SER A 28 24.43 8.86 -4.22
C SER A 28 23.64 7.58 -4.41
N GLY A 29 23.97 6.55 -3.66
CA GLY A 29 23.23 5.32 -3.74
C GLY A 29 23.79 4.23 -2.85
N SER A 30 23.06 3.14 -2.81
CA SER A 30 23.46 1.91 -2.14
C SER A 30 23.03 0.72 -2.94
N ILE A 31 23.80 -0.33 -2.83
CA ILE A 31 23.44 -1.67 -3.27
C ILE A 31 23.71 -2.62 -2.12
N ASP A 32 22.75 -3.42 -1.79
CA ASP A 32 22.91 -4.55 -0.88
C ASP A 32 22.23 -5.77 -1.45
N GLY A 33 22.75 -6.92 -1.07
CA GLY A 33 22.21 -8.19 -1.48
C GLY A 33 22.72 -9.30 -0.59
N GLY A 34 22.03 -10.41 -0.63
CA GLY A 34 22.34 -11.50 0.26
C GLY A 34 21.56 -12.76 -0.05
N TYR A 35 21.60 -13.65 0.90
CA TYR A 35 20.88 -14.90 0.86
C TYR A 35 20.16 -15.14 2.17
N ALA A 36 18.85 -15.40 2.08
CA ALA A 36 18.01 -15.67 3.23
C ALA A 36 17.67 -17.15 3.35
N PHE A 37 17.60 -17.60 4.58
CA PHE A 37 17.20 -18.95 4.98
C PHE A 37 16.01 -18.80 5.91
N GLU A 38 14.91 -19.43 5.57
CA GLU A 38 13.69 -19.41 6.36
C GLU A 38 13.27 -20.84 6.68
N SER A 39 12.99 -21.12 7.95
CA SER A 39 12.49 -22.41 8.41
C SER A 39 11.16 -22.21 9.11
N ASN A 40 10.12 -22.84 8.58
CA ASN A 40 8.77 -22.83 9.11
C ASN A 40 8.40 -24.20 9.61
N TYR A 41 8.01 -24.31 10.88
CA TYR A 41 7.48 -25.53 11.46
C TYR A 41 5.99 -25.39 11.71
N ILE A 42 5.18 -26.27 11.10
CA ILE A 42 3.73 -26.30 11.25
C ILE A 42 3.29 -27.72 11.55
N ASN A 43 2.71 -27.95 12.73
CA ASN A 43 2.07 -29.21 13.13
C ASN A 43 2.91 -30.46 12.85
N GLY A 44 4.22 -30.43 13.15
CA GLY A 44 5.12 -31.58 12.97
C GLY A 44 5.88 -31.60 11.63
N LYS A 45 5.56 -30.73 10.68
CA LYS A 45 6.26 -30.63 9.39
C LYS A 45 7.15 -29.39 9.37
N THR A 46 8.44 -29.56 9.05
CA THR A 46 9.38 -28.46 8.80
C THR A 46 9.44 -28.19 7.30
N MET A 47 9.43 -26.90 6.94
CA MET A 47 9.54 -26.42 5.58
C MET A 47 10.62 -25.35 5.54
N ASP A 48 11.65 -25.60 4.74
CA ASP A 48 12.80 -24.72 4.60
C ASP A 48 12.77 -24.08 3.23
N ASP A 49 12.86 -22.76 3.22
CA ASP A 49 12.96 -21.94 2.01
C ASP A 49 14.30 -21.22 1.99
N ARG A 50 14.88 -21.08 0.80
CA ARG A 50 16.16 -20.40 0.58
C ARG A 50 16.06 -19.51 -0.64
N TYR A 51 16.45 -18.26 -0.49
CA TYR A 51 16.32 -17.33 -1.61
C TYR A 51 17.33 -16.18 -1.55
N PRO A 52 17.83 -15.73 -2.72
CA PRO A 52 18.59 -14.52 -2.81
C PRO A 52 17.67 -13.29 -2.70
N PHE A 53 18.23 -12.18 -2.22
CA PHE A 53 17.58 -10.87 -2.26
C PHE A 53 18.58 -9.81 -2.65
N THR A 54 18.08 -8.71 -3.20
CA THR A 54 18.90 -7.54 -3.50
C THR A 54 18.07 -6.27 -3.43
N HIS A 55 18.70 -5.18 -2.99
CA HIS A 55 18.14 -3.83 -3.02
C HIS A 55 19.14 -2.88 -3.66
N ILE A 56 18.64 -2.01 -4.50
CA ILE A 56 19.45 -0.96 -5.14
C ILE A 56 18.69 0.36 -4.98
N ASN A 57 19.39 1.35 -4.47
CA ASN A 57 18.91 2.73 -4.42
C ASN A 57 19.96 3.60 -5.11
N LEU A 58 19.53 4.38 -6.09
CA LEU A 58 20.39 5.33 -6.79
C LEU A 58 19.66 6.66 -6.89
N GLN A 59 20.41 7.73 -6.63
CA GLN A 59 19.92 9.09 -6.81
C GLN A 59 20.98 9.88 -7.61
N TYR A 60 20.50 10.56 -8.63
CA TYR A 60 21.32 11.48 -9.42
C TYR A 60 20.66 12.86 -9.40
N ALA A 61 21.37 13.84 -8.85
CA ALA A 61 20.95 15.24 -8.76
C ALA A 61 21.95 16.13 -9.50
N PRO A 62 21.82 16.31 -10.83
CA PRO A 62 22.75 17.12 -11.62
C PRO A 62 22.83 18.57 -11.15
N ASN A 63 21.77 19.08 -10.56
CA ASN A 63 21.68 20.41 -9.95
C ASN A 63 20.52 20.42 -8.93
N GLN A 64 20.33 21.54 -8.23
CA GLN A 64 19.29 21.72 -7.22
C GLN A 64 17.86 21.67 -7.75
N ARG A 65 17.67 21.70 -9.07
CA ARG A 65 16.34 21.73 -9.72
C ARG A 65 15.92 20.41 -10.35
N ASN A 66 16.85 19.47 -10.47
CA ASN A 66 16.60 18.20 -11.13
C ASN A 66 17.12 17.06 -10.27
N SER A 67 16.29 16.04 -10.08
CA SER A 67 16.73 14.79 -9.47
C SER A 67 16.05 13.60 -10.13
N ILE A 68 16.81 12.54 -10.31
CA ILE A 68 16.35 11.22 -10.74
C ILE A 68 16.64 10.27 -9.60
N SER A 69 15.67 9.46 -9.22
CA SER A 69 15.86 8.35 -8.28
C SER A 69 15.41 7.04 -8.89
N LEU A 70 16.18 6.02 -8.64
CA LEU A 70 15.90 4.64 -8.99
C LEU A 70 15.93 3.81 -7.71
N TRP A 71 14.91 3.00 -7.53
CA TRP A 71 14.85 1.97 -6.53
C TRP A 71 14.52 0.64 -7.19
N PHE A 72 15.23 -0.40 -6.80
CA PHE A 72 15.02 -1.76 -7.27
C PHE A 72 15.14 -2.73 -6.11
N GLN A 73 14.25 -3.72 -6.10
CA GLN A 73 14.27 -4.81 -5.14
C GLN A 73 13.95 -6.13 -5.83
N TYR A 74 14.72 -7.15 -5.48
CA TYR A 74 14.36 -8.54 -5.73
C TYR A 74 14.34 -9.29 -4.40
N ALA A 75 13.23 -9.98 -4.11
CA ALA A 75 13.07 -10.75 -2.88
C ALA A 75 12.08 -11.90 -3.11
N ALA A 76 12.09 -12.89 -2.23
CA ALA A 76 11.04 -13.87 -2.16
C ALA A 76 10.15 -13.62 -0.93
N PHE A 77 8.89 -14.04 -1.03
CA PHE A 77 7.93 -14.00 0.07
C PHE A 77 7.48 -15.41 0.41
N SER A 78 7.70 -15.78 1.65
CA SER A 78 7.17 -17.03 2.19
C SER A 78 5.65 -16.95 2.35
N PRO A 79 4.93 -18.03 2.09
CA PRO A 79 3.50 -18.08 2.37
C PRO A 79 3.21 -17.87 3.86
N ASP A 80 2.14 -17.14 4.16
CA ASP A 80 1.64 -17.00 5.53
C ASP A 80 1.30 -18.36 6.14
N ALA A 81 1.46 -18.49 7.45
CA ALA A 81 1.17 -19.74 8.18
C ALA A 81 -0.28 -20.20 8.00
N THR A 82 -1.23 -19.26 7.87
CA THR A 82 -2.65 -19.55 7.63
C THR A 82 -2.87 -20.18 6.26
N MET A 83 -2.12 -19.76 5.25
CA MET A 83 -2.16 -20.34 3.91
C MET A 83 -1.59 -21.77 3.86
N LYS A 84 -0.72 -22.13 4.80
CA LYS A 84 -0.10 -23.47 4.90
C LYS A 84 -0.87 -24.43 5.81
N ASN A 85 -1.83 -23.97 6.60
CA ASN A 85 -2.58 -24.81 7.52
C ASN A 85 -3.55 -25.75 6.78
N PRO A 86 -3.32 -27.08 6.78
CA PRO A 86 -4.13 -28.02 6.00
C PRO A 86 -5.53 -28.29 6.60
N ASN A 87 -5.83 -27.76 7.77
CA ASN A 87 -7.13 -27.97 8.40
C ASN A 87 -8.23 -27.35 7.57
N ILE A 88 -9.31 -28.10 7.37
CA ILE A 88 -10.51 -27.61 6.71
C ILE A 88 -11.37 -26.87 7.74
N ILE A 89 -11.57 -25.60 7.54
CA ILE A 89 -12.32 -24.71 8.44
C ILE A 89 -13.52 -24.16 7.70
N ARG A 90 -14.70 -24.21 8.31
CA ARG A 90 -15.90 -23.57 7.76
C ARG A 90 -15.79 -22.06 7.88
N GLN A 91 -15.74 -21.37 6.76
CA GLN A 91 -15.64 -19.90 6.70
C GLN A 91 -17.01 -19.22 6.64
N SER A 92 -17.97 -19.85 5.97
CA SER A 92 -19.35 -19.40 5.85
C SER A 92 -20.28 -20.60 5.66
N GLU A 93 -21.57 -20.35 5.49
CA GLU A 93 -22.56 -21.42 5.24
C GLU A 93 -22.25 -22.22 3.97
N LEU A 94 -21.68 -21.58 2.96
CA LEU A 94 -21.44 -22.17 1.64
C LEU A 94 -19.96 -22.39 1.33
N MET A 95 -19.05 -22.10 2.25
CA MET A 95 -17.62 -22.11 1.96
C MET A 95 -16.78 -22.66 3.11
N TYR A 96 -15.88 -23.55 2.73
CA TYR A 96 -14.76 -24.00 3.56
C TYR A 96 -13.44 -23.40 3.06
N ILE A 97 -12.47 -23.29 3.94
CA ILE A 97 -11.09 -22.88 3.63
C ILE A 97 -10.13 -23.95 4.11
N SER A 98 -9.12 -24.24 3.30
CA SER A 98 -7.99 -25.09 3.68
C SER A 98 -6.72 -24.48 3.14
N GLY A 99 -5.68 -24.45 3.96
CA GLY A 99 -4.34 -24.11 3.50
C GLY A 99 -3.68 -25.27 2.74
N ASN A 100 -2.51 -24.98 2.21
CA ASN A 100 -1.69 -25.94 1.47
C ASN A 100 -0.28 -25.95 2.06
N PRO A 101 0.15 -27.01 2.76
CA PRO A 101 1.49 -27.08 3.34
C PRO A 101 2.61 -27.14 2.30
N ASP A 102 2.32 -27.45 1.05
CA ASP A 102 3.31 -27.54 -0.03
C ASP A 102 3.50 -26.21 -0.80
N LEU A 103 2.89 -25.11 -0.32
CA LEU A 103 3.11 -23.80 -0.89
C LEU A 103 4.58 -23.39 -0.82
N LYS A 104 5.07 -22.91 -1.97
CA LYS A 104 6.44 -22.39 -2.13
C LYS A 104 6.44 -20.87 -2.06
N CYS A 105 7.60 -20.28 -1.81
CA CYS A 105 7.80 -18.85 -1.88
C CYS A 105 7.41 -18.30 -3.27
N SER A 106 6.76 -17.17 -3.29
CA SER A 106 6.65 -16.32 -4.48
C SER A 106 7.90 -15.45 -4.62
N ARG A 107 8.23 -15.06 -5.86
CA ARG A 107 9.35 -14.17 -6.15
C ARG A 107 8.82 -12.80 -6.55
N ASN A 108 9.32 -11.77 -5.90
CA ASN A 108 8.94 -10.40 -6.19
C ASN A 108 10.13 -9.64 -6.79
N THR A 109 9.89 -9.02 -7.93
CA THR A 109 10.76 -8.00 -8.52
C THR A 109 10.00 -6.68 -8.53
N SER A 110 10.54 -5.69 -7.85
CA SER A 110 9.93 -4.37 -7.76
C SER A 110 10.93 -3.32 -8.22
N ALA A 111 10.48 -2.34 -8.97
CA ALA A 111 11.29 -1.20 -9.36
C ALA A 111 10.46 0.08 -9.37
N ASN A 112 11.11 1.18 -9.06
CA ASN A 112 10.56 2.51 -9.20
C ASN A 112 11.63 3.42 -9.81
N ILE A 113 11.25 4.21 -10.80
CA ILE A 113 12.02 5.33 -11.29
C ILE A 113 11.19 6.59 -11.12
N SER A 114 11.80 7.64 -10.59
CA SER A 114 11.14 8.93 -10.48
C SER A 114 12.07 10.06 -10.92
N TYR A 115 11.49 11.07 -11.51
CA TYR A 115 12.13 12.30 -11.93
C TYR A 115 11.41 13.48 -11.31
N THR A 116 12.14 14.36 -10.66
CA THR A 116 11.63 15.62 -10.11
C THR A 116 12.31 16.79 -10.78
N TRP A 117 11.51 17.75 -11.24
CA TRP A 117 11.93 18.97 -11.88
C TRP A 117 11.32 20.18 -11.18
N LEU A 118 12.15 21.12 -10.79
CA LEU A 118 11.81 22.40 -10.15
C LEU A 118 12.19 23.56 -11.08
N PRO A 119 11.42 23.82 -12.16
CA PRO A 119 11.77 24.89 -13.11
C PRO A 119 11.85 26.26 -12.46
N SER A 120 11.09 26.47 -11.41
CA SER A 120 11.10 27.72 -10.61
C SER A 120 10.59 27.41 -9.19
N ASN A 121 10.65 28.41 -8.31
CA ASN A 121 10.06 28.33 -6.97
C ASN A 121 8.52 28.22 -6.99
N LYS A 122 7.90 28.45 -8.15
CA LYS A 122 6.44 28.37 -8.33
C LYS A 122 5.96 27.01 -8.84
N TRP A 123 6.83 26.25 -9.51
CA TRP A 123 6.43 25.02 -10.18
C TRP A 123 7.29 23.83 -9.76
N GLN A 124 6.61 22.74 -9.51
CA GLN A 124 7.23 21.43 -9.30
C GLN A 124 6.52 20.40 -10.16
N LEU A 125 7.29 19.63 -10.90
CA LEU A 125 6.81 18.44 -11.62
C LEU A 125 7.58 17.23 -11.09
N SER A 126 6.84 16.17 -10.74
CA SER A 126 7.40 14.85 -10.47
C SER A 126 6.69 13.84 -11.36
N ALA A 127 7.46 13.02 -12.07
CA ALA A 127 6.94 11.91 -12.85
C ALA A 127 7.56 10.61 -12.34
N TYR A 128 6.80 9.53 -12.35
CA TYR A 128 7.28 8.24 -11.85
C TYR A 128 6.68 7.06 -12.61
N ALA A 129 7.43 5.99 -12.62
CA ALA A 129 6.96 4.69 -13.06
C ALA A 129 7.37 3.64 -12.03
N THR A 130 6.43 2.80 -11.64
CA THR A 130 6.63 1.71 -10.68
C THR A 130 6.18 0.41 -11.30
N MET A 131 6.89 -0.67 -11.02
CA MET A 131 6.45 -2.02 -11.39
C MET A 131 6.64 -2.98 -10.23
N PHE A 132 5.73 -3.95 -10.14
CA PHE A 132 5.77 -5.11 -9.26
C PHE A 132 5.48 -6.35 -10.11
N LEU A 133 6.41 -7.29 -10.12
CA LEU A 133 6.31 -8.54 -10.83
C LEU A 133 6.42 -9.66 -9.81
N ILE A 134 5.33 -10.35 -9.56
CA ILE A 134 5.29 -11.48 -8.64
C ILE A 134 5.12 -12.74 -9.47
N SER A 135 6.15 -13.57 -9.53
CA SER A 135 6.10 -14.88 -10.15
C SER A 135 5.84 -15.98 -9.13
N ASN A 136 5.23 -17.07 -9.61
CA ASN A 136 4.83 -18.20 -8.75
C ASN A 136 3.95 -17.71 -7.58
N ARG A 137 2.98 -16.83 -7.89
CA ARG A 137 2.14 -16.20 -6.85
C ARG A 137 1.36 -17.24 -6.05
N GLN A 138 1.13 -16.93 -4.79
CA GLN A 138 0.25 -17.68 -3.92
C GLN A 138 -1.17 -17.14 -4.11
N ILE A 139 -2.07 -17.96 -4.61
CA ILE A 139 -3.44 -17.54 -4.95
C ILE A 139 -4.47 -18.47 -4.33
N ALA A 140 -5.59 -17.89 -3.91
CA ALA A 140 -6.77 -18.64 -3.53
C ALA A 140 -7.49 -19.18 -4.77
N VAL A 141 -7.70 -20.48 -4.83
CA VAL A 141 -8.50 -21.16 -5.86
C VAL A 141 -9.73 -21.74 -5.22
N TYR A 142 -10.83 -21.65 -5.93
CA TYR A 142 -12.16 -22.04 -5.45
C TYR A 142 -12.68 -23.22 -6.27
N THR A 143 -13.02 -24.33 -5.60
CA THR A 143 -13.54 -25.53 -6.23
C THR A 143 -14.77 -26.07 -5.50
N PRO A 144 -15.66 -26.85 -6.12
CA PRO A 144 -16.82 -27.45 -5.46
C PRO A 144 -16.49 -28.74 -4.66
N ASP A 145 -15.21 -28.89 -4.23
CA ASP A 145 -14.69 -30.10 -3.59
C ASP A 145 -14.71 -30.02 -2.05
N GLY A 146 -15.46 -29.09 -1.50
CA GLY A 146 -15.61 -28.97 -0.05
C GLY A 146 -16.52 -30.04 0.56
N PRO A 147 -16.55 -30.17 1.89
CA PRO A 147 -17.51 -31.02 2.58
C PRO A 147 -18.95 -30.71 2.14
N ASP A 148 -19.77 -31.77 2.04
CA ASP A 148 -21.20 -31.69 1.64
C ASP A 148 -21.41 -31.01 0.26
N GLY A 149 -20.41 -31.03 -0.64
CA GLY A 149 -20.48 -30.41 -1.96
C GLY A 149 -20.42 -28.88 -1.92
N MET A 150 -20.02 -28.29 -0.80
CA MET A 150 -19.82 -26.84 -0.65
C MET A 150 -18.53 -26.39 -1.33
N MET A 151 -18.40 -25.09 -1.52
CA MET A 151 -17.18 -24.50 -2.09
C MET A 151 -16.00 -24.66 -1.13
N LEU A 152 -14.85 -25.04 -1.68
CA LEU A 152 -13.57 -25.08 -0.99
C LEU A 152 -12.64 -23.99 -1.54
N LYS A 153 -12.23 -23.07 -0.68
CA LYS A 153 -11.14 -22.13 -0.92
C LYS A 153 -9.83 -22.79 -0.53
N LYS A 154 -8.90 -22.99 -1.46
CA LYS A 154 -7.60 -23.58 -1.19
C LYS A 154 -6.50 -22.70 -1.80
N TYR A 155 -5.36 -22.59 -1.13
CA TYR A 155 -4.22 -21.85 -1.64
C TYR A 155 -3.31 -22.74 -2.49
N GLN A 156 -2.80 -22.21 -3.60
CA GLN A 156 -1.81 -22.85 -4.44
C GLN A 156 -0.86 -21.83 -5.07
N ASN A 157 0.30 -22.29 -5.53
CA ASN A 157 1.15 -21.47 -6.38
C ASN A 157 0.62 -21.57 -7.81
N ASP A 158 0.14 -20.48 -8.40
CA ASP A 158 -0.41 -20.49 -9.75
C ASP A 158 -0.30 -19.11 -10.41
N GLY A 159 0.36 -19.11 -11.56
CA GLY A 159 0.54 -17.96 -12.41
C GLY A 159 1.36 -16.82 -11.77
N ASP A 160 1.23 -15.67 -12.37
CA ASP A 160 1.97 -14.46 -12.03
C ASP A 160 1.01 -13.30 -11.76
N TYR A 161 1.47 -12.33 -11.01
CA TYR A 161 0.79 -11.05 -10.79
C TYR A 161 1.73 -9.91 -11.16
N ASN A 162 1.34 -9.17 -12.18
CA ASN A 162 2.07 -8.01 -12.66
C ASN A 162 1.26 -6.75 -12.41
N HIS A 163 1.86 -5.81 -11.70
CA HIS A 163 1.29 -4.51 -11.43
C HIS A 163 2.27 -3.42 -11.86
N GLY A 164 1.80 -2.51 -12.68
CA GLY A 164 2.52 -1.30 -13.08
C GLY A 164 1.75 -0.04 -12.69
N GLN A 165 2.45 1.04 -12.46
CA GLN A 165 1.88 2.36 -12.25
C GLN A 165 2.75 3.41 -12.93
N ILE A 166 2.14 4.26 -13.74
CA ILE A 166 2.76 5.45 -14.32
C ILE A 166 1.95 6.65 -13.82
N GLY A 167 2.64 7.65 -13.32
CA GLY A 167 1.96 8.84 -12.80
C GLY A 167 2.84 10.08 -12.81
N ALA A 168 2.19 11.20 -12.58
CA ALA A 168 2.84 12.48 -12.42
C ALA A 168 2.18 13.27 -11.29
N ASN A 169 2.92 14.19 -10.71
CA ASN A 169 2.41 15.21 -9.80
C ASN A 169 2.89 16.57 -10.28
N LEU A 170 1.96 17.43 -10.63
CA LEU A 170 2.22 18.81 -11.01
C LEU A 170 1.69 19.72 -9.92
N THR A 171 2.57 20.51 -9.30
CA THR A 171 2.21 21.50 -8.28
C THR A 171 2.58 22.89 -8.77
N GLY A 172 1.59 23.79 -8.76
CA GLY A 172 1.76 25.22 -9.02
C GLY A 172 1.50 26.05 -7.77
N LYS A 173 2.31 27.07 -7.52
CA LYS A 173 2.15 28.08 -6.46
C LYS A 173 1.86 29.42 -7.07
N PHE A 174 0.75 30.05 -6.65
CA PHE A 174 0.24 31.31 -7.16
C PHE A 174 0.02 32.30 -6.01
N ILE A 175 -0.23 33.56 -6.33
CA ILE A 175 -0.55 34.60 -5.34
C ILE A 175 0.52 34.65 -4.24
N ASP A 176 1.79 34.79 -4.65
CA ASP A 176 2.97 34.80 -3.74
C ASP A 176 3.04 33.57 -2.81
N GLY A 177 2.66 32.41 -3.35
CA GLY A 177 2.68 31.15 -2.62
C GLY A 177 1.48 30.88 -1.73
N ARG A 178 0.52 31.80 -1.66
CA ARG A 178 -0.71 31.64 -0.86
C ARG A 178 -1.68 30.61 -1.45
N LEU A 179 -1.68 30.45 -2.76
CA LEU A 179 -2.48 29.44 -3.46
C LEU A 179 -1.54 28.34 -4.00
N SER A 180 -1.80 27.09 -3.62
CA SER A 180 -1.12 25.91 -4.16
C SER A 180 -2.15 24.99 -4.78
N ILE A 181 -1.90 24.58 -6.02
CA ILE A 181 -2.73 23.64 -6.76
C ILE A 181 -1.85 22.46 -7.17
N SER A 182 -2.26 21.25 -6.82
CA SER A 182 -1.57 20.01 -7.19
C SER A 182 -2.53 19.09 -7.92
N VAL A 183 -2.08 18.56 -9.06
CA VAL A 183 -2.81 17.59 -9.87
C VAL A 183 -1.95 16.32 -10.00
N SER A 184 -2.53 15.17 -9.72
CA SER A 184 -1.81 13.90 -9.69
C SER A 184 -2.55 12.83 -10.51
N PRO A 185 -2.42 12.83 -11.85
CA PRO A 185 -2.92 11.75 -12.69
C PRO A 185 -2.04 10.51 -12.56
N ARG A 186 -2.68 9.34 -12.61
CA ARG A 186 -1.99 8.04 -12.63
C ARG A 186 -2.76 7.00 -13.44
N MET A 187 -2.05 6.15 -14.10
CA MET A 187 -2.55 4.96 -14.78
C MET A 187 -1.98 3.72 -14.09
N LEU A 188 -2.84 2.79 -13.79
CA LEU A 188 -2.49 1.51 -13.18
C LEU A 188 -2.62 0.41 -14.23
N LEU A 189 -1.73 -0.56 -14.19
CA LEU A 189 -1.64 -1.65 -15.14
C LEU A 189 -1.62 -2.95 -14.35
N TYR A 190 -2.70 -3.73 -14.41
CA TYR A 190 -2.80 -5.02 -13.76
C TYR A 190 -2.91 -6.12 -14.79
N LYS A 191 -2.07 -7.14 -14.67
CA LYS A 191 -2.16 -8.36 -15.46
C LYS A 191 -1.81 -9.55 -14.60
N THR A 192 -2.74 -10.45 -14.45
CA THR A 192 -2.50 -11.74 -13.77
C THR A 192 -2.61 -12.88 -14.77
N THR A 193 -1.92 -13.98 -14.49
CA THR A 193 -1.98 -15.23 -15.26
C THR A 193 -2.36 -16.39 -14.33
N GLY A 194 -2.59 -17.57 -14.87
CA GLY A 194 -3.05 -18.75 -14.14
C GLY A 194 -4.57 -18.73 -13.88
N SER A 195 -5.01 -19.39 -12.82
CA SER A 195 -6.41 -19.38 -12.40
C SER A 195 -6.85 -17.96 -12.05
N ASN A 196 -8.08 -17.59 -12.43
CA ASN A 196 -8.66 -16.27 -12.21
C ASN A 196 -7.79 -15.13 -12.81
N SER A 197 -7.41 -15.26 -14.09
CA SER A 197 -6.63 -14.24 -14.78
C SER A 197 -7.46 -12.97 -15.02
N ILE A 198 -6.84 -11.81 -14.76
CA ILE A 198 -7.46 -10.49 -14.91
C ILE A 198 -6.48 -9.58 -15.65
N SER A 199 -6.98 -8.82 -16.61
CA SER A 199 -6.27 -7.69 -17.21
C SER A 199 -7.10 -6.45 -17.02
N TYR A 200 -6.55 -5.45 -16.32
CA TYR A 200 -7.28 -4.25 -15.95
C TYR A 200 -6.38 -3.02 -15.90
N TYR A 201 -6.82 -1.92 -16.51
CA TYR A 201 -5.99 -0.73 -16.74
C TYR A 201 -6.74 0.54 -16.31
N PRO A 202 -6.98 0.75 -15.01
CA PRO A 202 -7.72 1.92 -14.54
C PRO A 202 -6.86 3.19 -14.58
N PHE A 203 -7.52 4.28 -14.95
CA PHE A 203 -7.01 5.63 -14.75
C PHE A 203 -7.61 6.23 -13.48
N SER A 204 -6.82 6.99 -12.73
CA SER A 204 -7.31 7.82 -11.65
C SER A 204 -6.53 9.12 -11.58
N ALA A 205 -7.15 10.15 -11.00
CA ALA A 205 -6.51 11.43 -10.80
C ALA A 205 -6.97 12.05 -9.49
N SER A 206 -6.10 12.82 -8.85
CA SER A 206 -6.47 13.63 -7.70
C SER A 206 -6.09 15.10 -7.92
N LEU A 207 -6.89 15.98 -7.32
CA LEU A 207 -6.68 17.42 -7.27
C LEU A 207 -6.65 17.87 -5.82
N ASN A 208 -5.65 18.66 -5.47
CA ASN A 208 -5.55 19.30 -4.17
C ASN A 208 -5.35 20.80 -4.37
N VAL A 209 -6.15 21.61 -3.67
CA VAL A 209 -6.10 23.07 -3.71
C VAL A 209 -5.97 23.58 -2.28
N ASN A 210 -4.91 24.34 -1.99
CA ASN A 210 -4.69 24.96 -0.70
C ASN A 210 -4.59 26.48 -0.89
N TYR A 211 -5.35 27.24 -0.10
CA TYR A 211 -5.31 28.69 -0.12
C TYR A 211 -5.15 29.25 1.30
N TYR A 212 -4.21 30.16 1.48
CA TYR A 212 -3.91 30.82 2.75
C TYR A 212 -4.15 32.31 2.65
N LEU A 213 -5.00 32.83 3.56
CA LEU A 213 -5.34 34.24 3.64
C LEU A 213 -5.14 34.75 5.08
N GLY A 214 -3.95 35.24 5.38
CA GLY A 214 -3.58 35.66 6.71
C GLY A 214 -3.69 34.53 7.73
N ARG A 215 -4.71 34.58 8.59
CA ARG A 215 -4.97 33.57 9.62
C ARG A 215 -5.94 32.48 9.15
N PHE A 216 -6.52 32.63 7.98
CA PHE A 216 -7.45 31.67 7.40
C PHE A 216 -6.74 30.75 6.41
N PHE A 217 -7.20 29.51 6.36
CA PHE A 217 -6.78 28.55 5.35
C PHE A 217 -7.99 27.81 4.78
N PHE A 218 -7.89 27.45 3.53
CA PHE A 218 -8.90 26.71 2.78
C PHE A 218 -8.23 25.56 2.07
N ASN A 219 -8.85 24.38 2.12
CA ASN A 219 -8.39 23.22 1.40
C ASN A 219 -9.54 22.62 0.62
N GLY A 220 -9.28 22.28 -0.65
CA GLY A 220 -10.16 21.51 -1.51
C GLY A 220 -9.43 20.26 -1.98
N TYR A 221 -10.07 19.11 -1.88
CA TYR A 221 -9.55 17.83 -2.36
C TYR A 221 -10.59 17.14 -3.22
N TYR A 222 -10.14 16.51 -4.30
CA TYR A 222 -10.93 15.66 -5.16
C TYR A 222 -10.10 14.46 -5.61
N ASP A 223 -10.67 13.26 -5.60
CA ASP A 223 -10.10 12.04 -6.12
C ASP A 223 -11.17 11.29 -6.93
N THR A 224 -10.81 10.86 -8.13
CA THR A 224 -11.74 10.16 -9.04
C THR A 224 -12.14 8.77 -8.57
N GLY A 225 -11.59 8.34 -7.44
CA GLY A 225 -11.67 6.96 -6.97
C GLY A 225 -10.51 6.13 -7.50
N SER A 226 -10.40 4.94 -6.98
CA SER A 226 -9.34 4.00 -7.37
C SER A 226 -9.88 2.60 -7.56
N SER A 227 -9.15 1.82 -8.35
CA SER A 227 -9.47 0.42 -8.53
C SER A 227 -8.16 -0.37 -8.57
N TYR A 228 -8.16 -1.55 -7.96
CA TYR A 228 -6.99 -2.42 -8.00
C TYR A 228 -7.40 -3.90 -8.04
N VAL A 229 -6.48 -4.72 -8.53
CA VAL A 229 -6.61 -6.17 -8.53
C VAL A 229 -5.83 -6.71 -7.35
N ASP A 230 -6.49 -7.48 -6.48
CA ASP A 230 -5.85 -8.21 -5.41
C ASP A 230 -5.11 -9.44 -5.97
N GLY A 231 -3.81 -9.52 -5.71
CA GLY A 231 -2.96 -10.56 -6.27
C GLY A 231 -3.14 -11.92 -5.60
N GLU A 232 -3.58 -11.96 -4.36
CA GLU A 232 -3.74 -13.18 -3.56
C GLU A 232 -5.13 -13.79 -3.72
N ASN A 233 -6.17 -12.98 -3.60
CA ASN A 233 -7.55 -13.45 -3.65
C ASN A 233 -8.19 -13.31 -5.02
N ALA A 234 -7.48 -12.72 -5.99
CA ALA A 234 -7.88 -12.58 -7.38
C ALA A 234 -9.21 -11.83 -7.61
N PHE A 235 -9.54 -10.87 -6.75
CA PHE A 235 -10.69 -10.01 -6.95
C PHE A 235 -10.30 -8.61 -7.45
N LEU A 236 -11.24 -7.97 -8.13
CA LEU A 236 -11.17 -6.58 -8.53
C LEU A 236 -11.89 -5.72 -7.49
N ARG A 237 -11.17 -4.83 -6.81
CA ARG A 237 -11.74 -3.82 -5.89
C ARG A 237 -11.90 -2.48 -6.57
N LYS A 238 -13.08 -1.89 -6.43
CA LYS A 238 -13.38 -0.52 -6.85
C LYS A 238 -13.77 0.32 -5.65
N MET A 239 -13.11 1.47 -5.49
CA MET A 239 -13.43 2.48 -4.49
C MET A 239 -14.04 3.69 -5.18
N PRO A 240 -15.10 4.31 -4.63
CA PRO A 240 -15.76 5.45 -5.22
C PRO A 240 -14.89 6.71 -5.20
N MET A 241 -15.28 7.71 -5.96
CA MET A 241 -14.69 9.05 -5.88
C MET A 241 -14.91 9.65 -4.49
N SER A 242 -13.98 10.50 -4.08
CA SER A 242 -14.02 11.21 -2.81
C SER A 242 -13.64 12.67 -3.02
N TYR A 243 -14.31 13.57 -2.33
CA TYR A 243 -14.00 14.98 -2.37
C TYR A 243 -14.29 15.64 -1.02
N SER A 244 -13.53 16.67 -0.72
CA SER A 244 -13.70 17.40 0.53
C SER A 244 -13.36 18.87 0.36
N VAL A 245 -13.98 19.69 1.18
CA VAL A 245 -13.62 21.08 1.38
C VAL A 245 -13.45 21.33 2.86
N SER A 246 -12.45 22.12 3.22
CA SER A 246 -12.28 22.58 4.58
C SER A 246 -11.89 24.05 4.63
N ALA A 247 -12.31 24.71 5.68
CA ALA A 247 -11.91 26.06 6.00
C ALA A 247 -11.49 26.12 7.46
N GLY A 248 -10.44 26.85 7.76
CA GLY A 248 -9.96 26.97 9.12
C GLY A 248 -9.35 28.32 9.42
N TRP A 249 -9.18 28.55 10.70
CA TRP A 249 -8.56 29.74 11.26
C TRP A 249 -7.51 29.33 12.31
N SER A 250 -6.35 29.99 12.25
CA SER A 250 -5.26 29.71 13.18
C SER A 250 -4.69 31.01 13.73
N SER A 251 -4.69 31.17 15.05
CA SER A 251 -4.11 32.35 15.74
C SER A 251 -3.83 32.06 17.21
N ARG A 252 -2.69 32.53 17.71
CA ARG A 252 -2.31 32.52 19.15
C ARG A 252 -2.51 31.17 19.83
N GLY A 253 -2.11 30.07 19.19
CA GLY A 253 -2.26 28.72 19.75
C GLY A 253 -3.60 28.05 19.44
N TRP A 254 -4.59 28.79 18.97
CA TRP A 254 -5.85 28.22 18.50
C TRP A 254 -5.75 27.77 17.05
N ASN A 255 -6.32 26.63 16.74
CA ASN A 255 -6.59 26.14 15.40
C ASN A 255 -8.04 25.61 15.36
N ILE A 256 -8.87 26.21 14.53
CA ILE A 256 -10.27 25.85 14.37
C ILE A 256 -10.46 25.49 12.90
N GLN A 257 -10.95 24.30 12.60
CA GLN A 257 -11.16 23.81 11.26
C GLN A 257 -12.55 23.17 11.11
N LEU A 258 -13.32 23.64 10.15
CA LEU A 258 -14.52 22.99 9.66
C LEU A 258 -14.19 22.22 8.40
N SER A 259 -14.54 20.95 8.34
CA SER A 259 -14.31 20.08 7.19
C SER A 259 -15.60 19.39 6.78
N VAL A 260 -15.86 19.38 5.49
CA VAL A 260 -17.01 18.70 4.87
C VAL A 260 -16.48 17.71 3.85
N VAL A 261 -16.73 16.43 4.09
CA VAL A 261 -16.32 15.33 3.20
C VAL A 261 -17.55 14.83 2.47
N ASN A 262 -17.42 14.65 1.16
CA ASN A 262 -18.45 14.08 0.28
C ASN A 262 -19.85 14.69 0.49
N PRO A 263 -20.01 16.05 0.50
CA PRO A 263 -21.26 16.71 0.90
C PRO A 263 -22.50 16.26 0.11
N PHE A 264 -22.32 15.84 -1.14
CA PHE A 264 -23.42 15.40 -2.00
C PHE A 264 -23.54 13.88 -2.12
N GLN A 265 -22.72 13.13 -1.38
CA GLN A 265 -22.75 11.68 -1.41
C GLN A 265 -23.75 11.13 -0.39
N SER A 266 -24.77 10.44 -0.89
CA SER A 266 -25.78 9.76 -0.07
C SER A 266 -25.48 8.28 0.14
N SER A 267 -24.57 7.70 -0.63
CA SER A 267 -24.20 6.29 -0.55
C SER A 267 -23.19 6.04 0.57
N TRP A 268 -23.38 4.98 1.32
CA TRP A 268 -22.44 4.46 2.30
C TRP A 268 -21.42 3.48 1.70
N LYS A 269 -21.41 3.32 0.37
CA LYS A 269 -20.54 2.38 -0.32
C LYS A 269 -19.07 2.78 -0.13
N LEU A 270 -18.33 1.94 0.55
CA LEU A 270 -16.89 2.08 0.78
C LEU A 270 -16.09 1.45 -0.36
N SER A 271 -16.44 0.22 -0.75
CA SER A 271 -15.83 -0.49 -1.86
C SER A 271 -16.78 -1.52 -2.46
N GLU A 272 -16.43 -1.95 -3.66
CA GLU A 272 -17.07 -3.07 -4.34
C GLU A 272 -15.98 -4.04 -4.80
N ASP A 273 -16.04 -5.27 -4.30
CA ASP A 273 -15.14 -6.35 -4.67
C ASP A 273 -15.88 -7.29 -5.61
N THR A 274 -15.29 -7.57 -6.75
CA THR A 274 -15.81 -8.53 -7.73
C THR A 274 -14.81 -9.66 -7.90
N LEU A 275 -15.21 -10.86 -7.58
CA LEU A 275 -14.47 -12.09 -7.81
C LEU A 275 -15.21 -12.91 -8.87
N THR A 276 -14.55 -13.16 -9.99
CA THR A 276 -15.06 -14.06 -11.04
C THR A 276 -14.21 -15.32 -11.04
N THR A 277 -14.83 -16.46 -10.84
CA THR A 277 -14.19 -17.77 -10.90
C THR A 277 -14.79 -18.62 -12.02
N ARG A 278 -14.23 -19.80 -12.27
CA ARG A 278 -14.83 -20.77 -13.18
C ARG A 278 -16.19 -21.27 -12.68
N TRP A 279 -16.43 -21.23 -11.36
CA TRP A 279 -17.56 -21.91 -10.73
C TRP A 279 -18.65 -20.96 -10.27
N TYR A 280 -18.29 -19.72 -9.93
CA TYR A 280 -19.24 -18.71 -9.46
C TYR A 280 -18.66 -17.30 -9.57
N ASP A 281 -19.55 -16.34 -9.60
CA ASP A 281 -19.24 -14.92 -9.45
C ASP A 281 -19.67 -14.45 -8.06
N ASN A 282 -18.85 -13.68 -7.42
CA ASN A 282 -19.14 -13.04 -6.14
C ASN A 282 -18.94 -11.53 -6.26
N LYS A 283 -19.96 -10.80 -5.85
CA LYS A 283 -19.91 -9.35 -5.72
C LYS A 283 -20.19 -8.96 -4.28
N MET A 284 -19.18 -8.44 -3.60
CA MET A 284 -19.28 -7.98 -2.23
C MET A 284 -19.22 -6.46 -2.20
N THR A 285 -20.22 -5.81 -1.60
CA THR A 285 -20.19 -4.37 -1.35
C THR A 285 -19.94 -4.13 0.12
N GLN A 286 -18.90 -3.38 0.43
CA GLN A 286 -18.60 -2.91 1.78
C GLN A 286 -19.22 -1.52 1.98
N PHE A 287 -19.83 -1.33 3.14
CA PHE A 287 -20.41 -0.06 3.54
C PHE A 287 -19.65 0.51 4.75
N GLY A 288 -19.45 1.82 4.77
CA GLY A 288 -18.75 2.49 5.85
C GLY A 288 -18.95 4.00 5.80
N SER A 289 -18.64 4.67 6.90
CA SER A 289 -18.80 6.12 7.04
C SER A 289 -17.76 6.95 6.28
N ASP A 290 -16.66 6.34 5.82
CA ASP A 290 -15.50 7.08 5.28
C ASP A 290 -15.81 7.81 3.97
N TYR A 291 -16.69 7.23 3.15
CA TYR A 291 -17.12 7.82 1.87
C TYR A 291 -18.51 8.47 1.90
N HIS A 292 -19.19 8.40 3.04
CA HIS A 292 -20.46 9.10 3.24
C HIS A 292 -20.22 10.58 3.56
N ARG A 293 -21.25 11.41 3.38
CA ARG A 293 -21.19 12.81 3.78
C ARG A 293 -20.90 12.94 5.28
N ARG A 294 -19.89 13.73 5.59
CA ARG A 294 -19.49 13.97 6.97
C ARG A 294 -19.10 15.43 7.15
N ILE A 295 -19.60 16.03 8.21
CA ILE A 295 -19.20 17.36 8.66
C ILE A 295 -18.45 17.17 9.98
N SER A 296 -17.28 17.78 10.11
CA SER A 296 -16.49 17.75 11.33
C SER A 296 -15.97 19.12 11.66
N LEU A 297 -16.06 19.49 12.94
CA LEU A 297 -15.44 20.66 13.52
C LEU A 297 -14.32 20.21 14.44
N THR A 298 -13.11 20.65 14.15
CA THR A 298 -11.93 20.40 15.00
C THR A 298 -11.48 21.69 15.64
N VAL A 299 -11.34 21.69 16.95
CA VAL A 299 -10.82 22.82 17.72
C VAL A 299 -9.62 22.33 18.49
N THR A 300 -8.47 22.93 18.23
CA THR A 300 -7.21 22.59 18.90
C THR A 300 -6.65 23.86 19.54
N TYR A 301 -6.21 23.75 20.78
CA TYR A 301 -5.45 24.79 21.44
C TYR A 301 -4.11 24.24 21.90
N THR A 302 -3.03 24.89 21.46
CA THR A 302 -1.66 24.50 21.85
C THR A 302 -1.19 25.38 22.99
N PHE A 303 -1.01 24.79 24.17
CA PHE A 303 -0.44 25.45 25.33
C PHE A 303 1.08 25.45 25.19
N ASN A 304 1.68 26.63 25.07
CA ASN A 304 3.13 26.76 25.15
C ASN A 304 3.47 27.11 26.61
N TYR A 305 3.71 26.11 27.45
CA TYR A 305 4.16 26.29 28.81
C TYR A 305 5.65 25.94 28.94
N GLY A 306 6.49 26.92 29.32
CA GLY A 306 7.92 26.70 29.56
C GLY A 306 8.85 27.66 28.81
N LYS A 307 10.10 27.79 29.28
CA LYS A 307 11.18 28.52 28.61
C LYS A 307 11.40 27.86 27.22
N LYS A 308 11.46 28.66 26.17
CA LYS A 308 11.95 28.21 24.87
C LYS A 308 13.41 27.75 25.04
N VAL A 309 13.62 26.46 25.15
CA VAL A 309 14.95 25.86 25.01
C VAL A 309 15.20 25.81 23.51
N SER A 310 16.19 26.59 23.04
CA SER A 310 16.68 26.40 21.68
C SER A 310 17.33 25.03 21.64
N GLN A 311 16.72 24.08 20.98
CA GLN A 311 17.36 22.80 20.70
C GLN A 311 18.49 23.05 19.68
N THR A 312 19.68 23.24 20.18
CA THR A 312 20.90 23.08 19.42
C THR A 312 21.06 21.56 19.20
N GLY A 313 20.74 21.10 17.98
CA GLY A 313 21.33 19.94 17.33
C GLY A 313 21.52 18.68 18.17
N GLU A 314 20.48 18.07 18.72
CA GLU A 314 20.52 16.68 19.11
C GLU A 314 19.86 15.84 18.03
N LEU A 315 20.64 14.89 17.50
CA LEU A 315 20.21 13.84 16.61
C LEU A 315 19.04 13.10 17.25
N SER A 316 17.83 13.31 16.73
CA SER A 316 16.65 12.52 17.12
C SER A 316 16.79 11.11 16.54
N GLY A 317 17.38 10.22 17.33
CA GLY A 317 17.25 8.79 17.10
C GLY A 317 15.80 8.41 17.38
N GLU A 318 14.97 8.31 16.36
CA GLU A 318 13.64 7.72 16.51
C GLU A 318 13.79 6.24 16.92
N LYS A 319 13.58 5.98 18.21
CA LYS A 319 13.31 4.63 18.66
C LYS A 319 11.86 4.30 18.32
N ASN A 320 11.65 3.70 17.15
CA ASN A 320 10.39 3.02 16.84
C ASN A 320 10.23 1.82 17.77
N ILE A 321 9.64 2.02 18.92
CA ILE A 321 9.18 0.94 19.77
C ILE A 321 7.81 0.52 19.22
N SER A 322 7.79 -0.60 18.49
CA SER A 322 6.54 -1.23 18.07
C SER A 322 5.75 -1.67 19.31
N THR A 323 4.59 -1.05 19.53
CA THR A 323 3.66 -1.38 20.63
C THR A 323 2.81 -2.62 20.34
N SER A 324 3.14 -3.43 19.32
CA SER A 324 2.38 -4.63 18.95
C SER A 324 2.65 -5.87 19.82
N ILE A 325 3.37 -5.74 20.94
CA ILE A 325 3.69 -6.87 21.84
C ILE A 325 2.75 -6.97 23.06
N LEU A 326 1.74 -6.13 23.18
CA LEU A 326 0.77 -6.21 24.29
C LEU A 326 -0.67 -6.37 23.76
N LYS A 327 -0.98 -7.57 23.26
CA LYS A 327 -2.33 -8.18 23.34
C LYS A 327 -2.26 -9.69 23.15
#